data_bd5ed51133425f74c2c90c6ecf00dc73
#
_entry.id   bd5ed51133425f74c2c90c6ecf00dc73
#
_cell.length_a   1.000
_cell.length_b   1.000
_cell.length_c   1.000
_cell.angle_alpha   90.00
_cell.angle_beta   90.00
_cell.angle_gamma   90.00
#
_symmetry.space_group_name_H-M   'P 1'
#
loop_
_entity.id
_entity.type
_entity.pdbx_description
1 polymer ?
#
loop_
_entity_poly.entity_id
_entity_poly.type
_entity_poly.pdbx_seq_one_letter_code
_entity_poly.pdbx_strand_id
1 'polypeptide(L)'
;MTRRSSLFVVLLSAALIPAASLVPAARAAAPLQVPAGSRIGVINLLDAEVTHFHESRHIENSFLKTYAVNWPVNAMLLTAVNGRLTQLGLVPVPLAASDELQRARENCFLNAALAKGLPKECGKLYAQLGAAQHLAALIVLGPGRNDSAHAGGARHRELPEYLRGWCFVTGQGAADVPPQLINLTELLLIGVNGSAAALSDREWGGDGGNWSGYQAPADLKAIPDAQLDQLRPLFDALLKGQVQALFAYLQVAH
;
A
#
# COMPACT_ATOMS: atom_id res chain seq x y z
N MET A 1 -11.09 62.71 -59.06
CA MET A 1 -10.50 61.38 -59.35
C MET A 1 -9.71 60.96 -58.16
N THR A 2 -10.30 60.20 -57.21
CA THR A 2 -9.72 59.77 -55.94
C THR A 2 -9.65 58.24 -55.93
N ARG A 3 -8.45 57.70 -56.06
CA ARG A 3 -8.18 56.27 -55.96
C ARG A 3 -8.18 55.85 -54.50
N ARG A 4 -9.08 54.95 -54.12
CA ARG A 4 -9.08 54.27 -52.84
C ARG A 4 -8.25 53.00 -52.98
N SER A 5 -7.16 52.93 -52.23
CA SER A 5 -6.35 51.73 -52.07
C SER A 5 -6.92 50.91 -50.87
N SER A 6 -7.39 49.71 -51.14
CA SER A 6 -7.84 48.75 -50.14
C SER A 6 -6.64 47.95 -49.65
N LEU A 7 -6.34 48.09 -48.38
CA LEU A 7 -5.33 47.27 -47.67
C LEU A 7 -6.00 45.95 -47.22
N PHE A 8 -5.56 44.84 -47.78
CA PHE A 8 -5.93 43.50 -47.29
C PHE A 8 -4.98 43.12 -46.14
N VAL A 9 -5.53 43.04 -44.93
CA VAL A 9 -4.83 42.49 -43.80
C VAL A 9 -5.08 40.98 -43.75
N VAL A 10 -4.06 40.18 -44.01
CA VAL A 10 -4.10 38.74 -43.87
C VAL A 10 -3.75 38.41 -42.41
N LEU A 11 -4.74 37.99 -41.64
CA LEU A 11 -4.57 37.47 -40.28
C LEU A 11 -4.10 36.00 -40.38
N LEU A 12 -2.80 35.77 -40.15
CA LEU A 12 -2.27 34.43 -39.92
C LEU A 12 -2.64 33.99 -38.52
N SER A 13 -3.63 33.13 -38.41
CA SER A 13 -3.96 32.44 -37.15
C SER A 13 -2.97 31.31 -36.94
N ALA A 14 -1.97 31.52 -36.09
CA ALA A 14 -1.09 30.47 -35.60
C ALA A 14 -1.86 29.56 -34.62
N ALA A 15 -2.22 28.37 -35.06
CA ALA A 15 -2.78 27.33 -34.19
C ALA A 15 -1.69 26.82 -33.25
N LEU A 16 -1.75 27.23 -32.01
CA LEU A 16 -0.97 26.63 -30.91
C LEU A 16 -1.53 25.23 -30.68
N ILE A 17 -0.85 24.21 -31.15
CA ILE A 17 -1.08 22.81 -30.77
C ILE A 17 -0.50 22.65 -29.36
N PRO A 18 -1.31 22.34 -28.32
CA PRO A 18 -0.75 22.01 -27.01
C PRO A 18 0.06 20.73 -27.15
N ALA A 19 1.35 20.82 -26.90
CA ALA A 19 2.20 19.65 -26.73
C ALA A 19 1.66 18.89 -25.51
N ALA A 20 0.85 17.85 -25.77
CA ALA A 20 0.46 16.89 -24.75
C ALA A 20 1.75 16.25 -24.24
N SER A 21 2.16 16.62 -23.02
CA SER A 21 3.23 15.98 -22.31
C SER A 21 2.84 14.51 -22.16
N LEU A 22 3.42 13.64 -22.98
CA LEU A 22 3.39 12.20 -22.78
C LEU A 22 4.15 11.92 -21.48
N VAL A 23 3.43 11.96 -20.35
CA VAL A 23 3.91 11.36 -19.10
C VAL A 23 4.10 9.88 -19.45
N PRO A 24 5.33 9.32 -19.35
CA PRO A 24 5.51 7.90 -19.58
C PRO A 24 4.63 7.16 -18.58
N ALA A 25 3.58 6.50 -19.07
CA ALA A 25 2.79 5.59 -18.26
C ALA A 25 3.77 4.62 -17.61
N ALA A 26 3.78 4.57 -16.29
CA ALA A 26 4.55 3.57 -15.55
C ALA A 26 4.22 2.22 -16.19
N ARG A 27 5.25 1.54 -16.68
CA ARG A 27 5.09 0.30 -17.44
C ARG A 27 4.54 -0.72 -16.45
N ALA A 28 3.23 -0.94 -16.47
CA ALA A 28 2.60 -1.97 -15.66
C ALA A 28 3.33 -3.28 -15.93
N ALA A 29 3.86 -3.90 -14.88
CA ALA A 29 4.49 -5.20 -15.01
C ALA A 29 3.47 -6.17 -15.63
N ALA A 30 3.89 -7.02 -16.55
CA ALA A 30 3.00 -8.02 -17.11
C ALA A 30 2.50 -8.94 -15.99
N PRO A 31 1.21 -9.31 -15.97
CA PRO A 31 0.69 -10.22 -14.97
C PRO A 31 1.50 -11.52 -14.91
N LEU A 32 1.73 -12.02 -13.70
CA LEU A 32 2.39 -13.29 -13.48
C LEU A 32 1.41 -14.42 -13.83
N GLN A 33 1.80 -15.26 -14.79
CA GLN A 33 1.03 -16.42 -15.19
C GLN A 33 1.46 -17.65 -14.37
N VAL A 34 0.51 -18.35 -13.78
CA VAL A 34 0.76 -19.60 -13.05
C VAL A 34 -0.24 -20.67 -13.49
N PRO A 35 0.15 -21.96 -13.61
CA PRO A 35 -0.78 -23.04 -13.90
C PRO A 35 -1.85 -23.21 -12.81
N ALA A 36 -3.01 -23.71 -13.18
CA ALA A 36 -4.04 -24.11 -12.21
C ALA A 36 -3.48 -25.17 -11.23
N GLY A 37 -3.91 -25.11 -9.96
CA GLY A 37 -3.39 -25.98 -8.90
C GLY A 37 -1.98 -25.63 -8.40
N SER A 38 -1.37 -24.56 -8.92
CA SER A 38 -0.04 -24.13 -8.44
C SER A 38 -0.04 -23.79 -6.96
N ARG A 39 1.07 -24.12 -6.31
CA ARG A 39 1.34 -23.78 -4.91
C ARG A 39 1.91 -22.36 -4.82
N ILE A 40 1.26 -21.52 -4.05
CA ILE A 40 1.66 -20.11 -3.82
C ILE A 40 2.05 -19.95 -2.35
N GLY A 41 3.29 -19.59 -2.11
CA GLY A 41 3.76 -19.28 -0.76
C GLY A 41 3.17 -17.98 -0.25
N VAL A 42 2.77 -17.94 1.01
CA VAL A 42 2.28 -16.73 1.67
C VAL A 42 3.09 -16.49 2.92
N ILE A 43 3.78 -15.36 2.97
CA ILE A 43 4.66 -14.97 4.07
C ILE A 43 4.11 -13.70 4.71
N ASN A 44 3.98 -13.69 6.03
CA ASN A 44 3.59 -12.52 6.78
C ASN A 44 4.78 -11.95 7.56
N LEU A 45 5.17 -10.72 7.22
CA LEU A 45 6.20 -9.94 7.90
C LEU A 45 5.62 -8.71 8.61
N LEU A 46 4.29 -8.63 8.73
CA LEU A 46 3.59 -7.53 9.40
C LEU A 46 3.52 -7.76 10.91
N ASP A 47 3.59 -6.68 11.65
CA ASP A 47 3.26 -6.67 13.06
C ASP A 47 1.73 -6.82 13.24
N ALA A 48 1.31 -7.39 14.38
CA ALA A 48 -0.10 -7.66 14.66
C ALA A 48 -0.84 -6.46 15.25
N GLU A 49 -0.08 -5.43 15.60
CA GLU A 49 -0.57 -4.28 16.34
C GLU A 49 -1.06 -3.17 15.41
N VAL A 50 -1.86 -2.27 15.98
CA VAL A 50 -2.32 -1.04 15.32
C VAL A 50 -1.63 0.15 15.98
N THR A 51 -1.04 1.02 15.16
CA THR A 51 -0.32 2.18 15.64
C THR A 51 -1.20 3.42 15.61
N HIS A 52 -1.28 4.11 16.73
CA HIS A 52 -1.90 5.42 16.86
C HIS A 52 -0.85 6.51 16.79
N PHE A 53 -0.98 7.41 15.84
CA PHE A 53 -0.23 8.65 15.82
C PHE A 53 -1.16 9.80 16.19
N HIS A 54 -0.84 10.48 17.28
CA HIS A 54 -1.51 11.72 17.67
C HIS A 54 -0.64 12.91 17.26
N GLU A 55 -1.17 13.73 16.35
CA GLU A 55 -0.53 14.97 15.93
C GLU A 55 -1.08 16.14 16.74
N SER A 56 -0.23 16.84 17.46
CA SER A 56 -0.59 18.08 18.17
C SER A 56 0.02 19.30 17.48
N ARG A 57 -0.62 20.45 17.65
CA ARG A 57 -0.03 21.75 17.25
C ARG A 57 1.31 22.00 17.95
N HIS A 58 1.47 21.49 19.14
CA HIS A 58 2.67 21.52 19.94
C HIS A 58 3.35 20.17 19.84
N ILE A 59 4.50 20.11 19.18
CA ILE A 59 5.18 18.85 18.84
C ILE A 59 5.47 17.98 20.07
N GLU A 60 5.71 18.61 21.21
CA GLU A 60 5.94 17.94 22.50
C GLU A 60 4.73 17.17 23.01
N ASN A 61 3.53 17.50 22.53
CA ASN A 61 2.29 16.79 22.86
C ASN A 61 1.93 15.74 21.82
N SER A 62 2.67 15.66 20.71
CA SER A 62 2.52 14.59 19.74
C SER A 62 3.10 13.30 20.27
N PHE A 63 2.48 12.18 19.97
CA PHE A 63 2.96 10.89 20.43
C PHE A 63 2.64 9.77 19.44
N LEU A 64 3.35 8.67 19.61
CA LEU A 64 3.08 7.40 18.97
C LEU A 64 2.74 6.37 20.05
N LYS A 65 1.69 5.58 19.83
CA LYS A 65 1.35 4.47 20.70
C LYS A 65 0.85 3.29 19.88
N THR A 66 1.29 2.10 20.26
CA THR A 66 0.87 0.84 19.66
C THR A 66 -0.16 0.16 20.56
N TYR A 67 -1.20 -0.41 19.95
CA TYR A 67 -2.26 -1.14 20.62
C TYR A 67 -2.28 -2.59 20.12
N ALA A 68 -2.24 -3.53 21.04
CA ALA A 68 -2.63 -4.89 20.74
C ALA A 68 -4.17 -4.93 20.61
N VAL A 69 -4.65 -5.45 19.51
CA VAL A 69 -6.09 -5.60 19.26
C VAL A 69 -6.47 -7.09 19.28
N ASN A 70 -7.69 -7.42 19.72
CA ASN A 70 -8.18 -8.79 19.80
C ASN A 70 -8.56 -9.40 18.43
N TRP A 71 -8.48 -8.62 17.37
CA TRP A 71 -8.70 -9.00 15.97
C TRP A 71 -7.44 -8.67 15.14
N PRO A 72 -6.38 -9.46 15.21
CA PRO A 72 -5.10 -9.13 14.59
C PRO A 72 -5.26 -8.90 13.07
N VAL A 73 -4.94 -7.69 12.63
CA VAL A 73 -5.19 -7.22 11.24
C VAL A 73 -4.41 -8.06 10.23
N ASN A 74 -3.20 -8.47 10.60
CA ASN A 74 -2.38 -9.36 9.77
C ASN A 74 -3.05 -10.72 9.53
N ALA A 75 -3.76 -11.28 10.51
CA ALA A 75 -4.51 -12.53 10.34
C ALA A 75 -5.73 -12.34 9.42
N MET A 76 -6.39 -11.18 9.50
CA MET A 76 -7.47 -10.83 8.56
C MET A 76 -6.94 -10.78 7.13
N LEU A 77 -5.81 -10.13 6.90
CA LEU A 77 -5.17 -10.03 5.60
C LEU A 77 -4.75 -11.41 5.06
N LEU A 78 -4.12 -12.24 5.88
CA LEU A 78 -3.76 -13.62 5.52
C LEU A 78 -4.99 -14.43 5.09
N THR A 79 -6.09 -14.30 5.84
CA THR A 79 -7.34 -14.99 5.52
C THR A 79 -7.89 -14.53 4.18
N ALA A 80 -7.88 -13.22 3.89
CA ALA A 80 -8.34 -12.67 2.62
C ALA A 80 -7.47 -13.14 1.44
N VAL A 81 -6.14 -13.12 1.59
CA VAL A 81 -5.20 -13.61 0.56
C VAL A 81 -5.39 -15.10 0.31
N ASN A 82 -5.41 -15.93 1.35
CA ASN A 82 -5.59 -17.38 1.22
C ASN A 82 -6.95 -17.74 0.60
N GLY A 83 -8.01 -17.07 1.02
CA GLY A 83 -9.35 -17.25 0.45
C GLY A 83 -9.38 -16.92 -1.04
N ARG A 84 -8.70 -15.84 -1.45
CA ARG A 84 -8.64 -15.45 -2.86
C ARG A 84 -7.83 -16.44 -3.69
N LEU A 85 -6.69 -16.93 -3.20
CA LEU A 85 -5.91 -17.99 -3.87
C LEU A 85 -6.77 -19.23 -4.11
N THR A 86 -7.48 -19.71 -3.08
CA THR A 86 -8.36 -20.86 -3.15
C THR A 86 -9.49 -20.66 -4.19
N GLN A 87 -10.11 -19.49 -4.24
CA GLN A 87 -11.13 -19.15 -5.24
C GLN A 87 -10.60 -19.20 -6.68
N LEU A 88 -9.31 -18.93 -6.88
CA LEU A 88 -8.64 -19.03 -8.17
C LEU A 88 -8.16 -20.46 -8.49
N GLY A 89 -8.45 -21.44 -7.65
CA GLY A 89 -7.99 -22.82 -7.81
C GLY A 89 -6.50 -23.01 -7.55
N LEU A 90 -5.87 -22.07 -6.80
CA LEU A 90 -4.48 -22.14 -6.37
C LEU A 90 -4.38 -22.69 -4.95
N VAL A 91 -3.24 -23.23 -4.59
CA VAL A 91 -2.99 -23.83 -3.27
C VAL A 91 -2.16 -22.88 -2.42
N PRO A 92 -2.74 -22.17 -1.42
CA PRO A 92 -1.98 -21.34 -0.51
C PRO A 92 -1.09 -22.20 0.40
N VAL A 93 0.17 -21.82 0.53
CA VAL A 93 1.16 -22.47 1.39
C VAL A 93 1.66 -21.43 2.40
N PRO A 94 1.13 -21.42 3.64
CA PRO A 94 1.62 -20.53 4.68
C PRO A 94 3.08 -20.86 5.00
N LEU A 95 3.94 -19.84 5.01
CA LEU A 95 5.35 -19.99 5.32
C LEU A 95 5.67 -19.17 6.58
N ALA A 96 6.40 -19.78 7.50
CA ALA A 96 6.92 -19.06 8.65
C ALA A 96 7.99 -18.06 8.21
N ALA A 97 7.94 -16.87 8.77
CA ALA A 97 8.99 -15.88 8.59
C ALA A 97 10.24 -16.33 9.36
N SER A 98 11.34 -16.62 8.64
CA SER A 98 12.63 -16.89 9.27
C SER A 98 13.22 -15.60 9.86
N ASP A 99 14.17 -15.74 10.78
CA ASP A 99 14.91 -14.59 11.33
C ASP A 99 15.63 -13.80 10.24
N GLU A 100 16.05 -14.46 9.17
CA GLU A 100 16.67 -13.81 8.02
C GLU A 100 15.65 -12.94 7.26
N LEU A 101 14.45 -13.45 7.00
CA LEU A 101 13.35 -12.70 6.39
C LEU A 101 12.91 -11.53 7.26
N GLN A 102 12.83 -11.73 8.58
CA GLN A 102 12.50 -10.67 9.53
C GLN A 102 13.56 -9.55 9.53
N ARG A 103 14.84 -9.91 9.50
CA ARG A 103 15.93 -8.93 9.40
C ARG A 103 15.97 -8.21 8.05
N ALA A 104 15.62 -8.90 6.97
CA ALA A 104 15.59 -8.34 5.63
C ALA A 104 14.33 -7.50 5.35
N ARG A 105 13.27 -7.63 6.18
CA ARG A 105 11.95 -7.03 5.90
C ARG A 105 12.04 -5.55 5.59
N GLU A 106 12.78 -4.79 6.38
CA GLU A 106 12.90 -3.34 6.19
C GLU A 106 13.58 -3.00 4.86
N ASN A 107 14.67 -3.67 4.54
CA ASN A 107 15.40 -3.43 3.29
C ASN A 107 14.59 -3.85 2.06
N CYS A 108 13.73 -4.85 2.19
CA CYS A 108 12.93 -5.37 1.09
C CYS A 108 11.66 -4.56 0.80
N PHE A 109 11.13 -3.87 1.81
CA PHE A 109 9.89 -3.10 1.68
C PHE A 109 10.10 -1.58 1.76
N LEU A 110 11.14 -1.12 2.48
CA LEU A 110 11.27 0.29 2.83
C LEU A 110 12.11 1.10 1.87
N ASN A 111 12.67 0.51 0.85
CA ASN A 111 13.40 1.28 -0.13
C ASN A 111 12.45 1.80 -1.22
N ALA A 112 12.40 3.12 -1.39
CA ALA A 112 11.83 3.80 -2.56
C ALA A 112 12.32 3.19 -3.90
N ALA A 113 13.31 2.32 -3.82
CA ALA A 113 13.84 1.48 -4.87
C ALA A 113 12.87 0.40 -5.39
N LEU A 114 11.73 0.14 -4.77
CA LEU A 114 10.73 -0.76 -5.37
C LEU A 114 10.18 -0.21 -6.69
N ALA A 115 10.17 1.11 -6.87
CA ALA A 115 9.96 1.73 -8.17
C ALA A 115 11.04 1.32 -9.21
N LYS A 116 12.21 0.88 -8.77
CA LYS A 116 13.32 0.35 -9.60
C LYS A 116 13.40 -1.18 -9.60
N GLY A 117 12.47 -1.85 -8.93
CA GLY A 117 12.43 -3.30 -8.76
C GLY A 117 12.88 -3.77 -7.37
N LEU A 118 12.63 -5.05 -7.09
CA LEU A 118 13.01 -5.66 -5.83
C LEU A 118 14.54 -5.64 -5.67
N PRO A 119 15.08 -5.26 -4.49
CA PRO A 119 16.52 -5.35 -4.24
C PRO A 119 17.06 -6.75 -4.52
N LYS A 120 18.24 -6.84 -5.15
CA LYS A 120 18.82 -8.10 -5.62
C LYS A 120 18.95 -9.16 -4.53
N GLU A 121 19.29 -8.74 -3.33
CA GLU A 121 19.44 -9.64 -2.17
C GLU A 121 18.09 -10.23 -1.76
N CYS A 122 17.05 -9.41 -1.74
CA CYS A 122 15.68 -9.84 -1.46
C CYS A 122 15.17 -10.81 -2.54
N GLY A 123 15.43 -10.50 -3.81
CA GLY A 123 15.09 -11.40 -4.93
C GLY A 123 15.73 -12.77 -4.79
N LYS A 124 17.01 -12.84 -4.42
CA LYS A 124 17.70 -14.11 -4.16
C LYS A 124 17.09 -14.89 -3.01
N LEU A 125 16.82 -14.22 -1.89
CA LEU A 125 16.25 -14.84 -0.69
C LEU A 125 14.88 -15.46 -1.01
N TYR A 126 14.01 -14.73 -1.67
CA TYR A 126 12.70 -15.23 -2.08
C TYR A 126 12.78 -16.35 -3.14
N ALA A 127 13.70 -16.25 -4.10
CA ALA A 127 13.90 -17.30 -5.09
C ALA A 127 14.37 -18.60 -4.43
N GLN A 128 15.31 -18.54 -3.49
CA GLN A 128 15.78 -19.72 -2.74
C GLN A 128 14.64 -20.36 -1.95
N LEU A 129 13.83 -19.55 -1.27
CA LEU A 129 12.67 -20.04 -0.52
C LEU A 129 11.63 -20.69 -1.44
N GLY A 130 11.33 -20.06 -2.57
CA GLY A 130 10.42 -20.58 -3.58
C GLY A 130 10.87 -21.94 -4.13
N ALA A 131 12.15 -22.07 -4.45
CA ALA A 131 12.75 -23.31 -4.94
C ALA A 131 12.72 -24.42 -3.89
N ALA A 132 13.13 -24.11 -2.65
CA ALA A 132 13.15 -25.08 -1.54
C ALA A 132 11.76 -25.65 -1.20
N GLN A 133 10.72 -24.89 -1.44
CA GLN A 133 9.33 -25.27 -1.14
C GLN A 133 8.53 -25.68 -2.38
N HIS A 134 9.15 -25.74 -3.57
CA HIS A 134 8.50 -26.04 -4.85
C HIS A 134 7.27 -25.18 -5.12
N LEU A 135 7.42 -23.86 -5.00
CA LEU A 135 6.36 -22.89 -5.19
C LEU A 135 6.40 -22.30 -6.59
N ALA A 136 5.25 -21.94 -7.13
CA ALA A 136 5.13 -21.24 -8.41
C ALA A 136 5.34 -19.70 -8.23
N ALA A 137 4.95 -19.18 -7.08
CA ALA A 137 5.14 -17.79 -6.71
C ALA A 137 5.08 -17.60 -5.19
N LEU A 138 5.41 -16.40 -4.74
CA LEU A 138 5.30 -15.96 -3.35
C LEU A 138 4.45 -14.69 -3.27
N ILE A 139 3.61 -14.61 -2.25
CA ILE A 139 2.98 -13.38 -1.79
C ILE A 139 3.60 -13.04 -0.44
N VAL A 140 4.22 -11.88 -0.34
CA VAL A 140 4.87 -11.41 0.88
C VAL A 140 4.15 -10.16 1.36
N LEU A 141 3.68 -10.23 2.60
CA LEU A 141 3.03 -9.11 3.28
C LEU A 141 4.05 -8.43 4.19
N GLY A 142 4.28 -7.16 4.00
CA GLY A 142 5.29 -6.43 4.75
C GLY A 142 4.89 -5.00 5.07
N PRO A 143 5.64 -4.35 5.98
CA PRO A 143 5.41 -2.96 6.31
C PRO A 143 5.82 -2.07 5.14
N GLY A 144 4.90 -1.25 4.67
CA GLY A 144 5.18 -0.21 3.69
C GLY A 144 5.85 1.00 4.33
N ARG A 145 6.44 1.84 3.49
CA ARG A 145 7.03 3.11 3.89
C ARG A 145 5.98 4.22 3.82
N ASN A 146 5.99 5.09 4.82
CA ASN A 146 5.36 6.38 4.66
C ASN A 146 6.26 7.24 3.76
N ASP A 147 5.89 7.32 2.49
CA ASP A 147 6.55 8.22 1.54
C ASP A 147 5.65 9.44 1.37
N SER A 148 5.87 10.44 2.21
CA SER A 148 5.11 11.70 2.25
C SER A 148 5.03 12.39 0.88
N ALA A 149 5.97 12.12 -0.02
CA ALA A 149 5.98 12.64 -1.38
C ALA A 149 4.84 12.08 -2.27
N HIS A 150 4.22 10.99 -1.88
CA HIS A 150 3.17 10.32 -2.68
C HIS A 150 1.77 10.34 -2.03
N ALA A 151 1.64 10.83 -0.80
CA ALA A 151 0.33 11.10 -0.22
C ALA A 151 -0.31 12.31 -0.95
N GLY A 152 -0.84 12.05 -2.14
CA GLY A 152 -1.39 13.03 -3.07
C GLY A 152 -2.68 13.72 -2.65
N GLY A 153 -2.87 13.92 -1.37
CA GLY A 153 -3.97 14.71 -0.81
C GLY A 153 -3.41 15.94 -0.11
N ALA A 154 -3.81 17.12 -0.55
CA ALA A 154 -3.40 18.44 -0.04
C ALA A 154 -3.67 18.70 1.47
N ARG A 155 -3.86 17.67 2.27
CA ARG A 155 -4.21 17.74 3.70
C ARG A 155 -3.30 16.92 4.63
N HIS A 156 -2.38 16.12 4.10
CA HIS A 156 -1.48 15.36 4.95
C HIS A 156 -0.25 16.18 5.24
N ARG A 157 -0.18 16.74 6.43
CA ARG A 157 1.09 17.10 7.04
C ARG A 157 1.97 15.85 7.05
N GLU A 158 3.26 16.07 6.91
CA GLU A 158 4.28 15.04 6.87
C GLU A 158 4.10 14.06 8.03
N LEU A 159 3.48 12.91 7.73
CA LEU A 159 3.44 11.82 8.69
C LEU A 159 4.87 11.38 8.98
N PRO A 160 5.20 11.05 10.22
CA PRO A 160 6.54 10.61 10.54
C PRO A 160 7.00 9.45 9.65
N GLU A 161 8.21 9.52 9.10
CA GLU A 161 8.78 8.49 8.23
C GLU A 161 8.85 7.09 8.89
N TYR A 162 8.80 7.05 10.22
CA TYR A 162 8.83 5.81 11.00
C TYR A 162 7.46 5.14 11.17
N LEU A 163 6.35 5.78 10.73
CA LEU A 163 5.04 5.11 10.73
C LEU A 163 5.02 3.96 9.73
N ARG A 164 4.48 2.83 10.16
CA ARG A 164 4.45 1.59 9.39
C ARG A 164 3.23 0.74 9.70
N GLY A 165 2.87 -0.10 8.73
CA GLY A 165 1.80 -1.07 8.93
C GLY A 165 0.42 -0.43 9.06
N TRP A 166 -0.34 -0.84 10.04
CA TRP A 166 -1.70 -0.38 10.29
C TRP A 166 -1.71 0.78 11.25
N CYS A 167 -2.14 1.93 10.78
CA CYS A 167 -2.12 3.15 11.57
C CYS A 167 -3.47 3.86 11.57
N PHE A 168 -3.73 4.63 12.61
CA PHE A 168 -4.71 5.71 12.58
C PHE A 168 -4.12 6.98 13.17
N VAL A 169 -4.59 8.11 12.67
CA VAL A 169 -4.07 9.44 13.02
C VAL A 169 -5.19 10.26 13.64
N THR A 170 -4.88 10.93 14.75
CA THR A 170 -5.79 11.88 15.44
C THR A 170 -5.14 13.23 15.60
N GLY A 171 -5.92 14.25 15.88
CA GLY A 171 -5.41 15.54 16.36
C GLY A 171 -4.97 16.55 15.29
N GLN A 172 -5.13 16.28 14.00
CA GLN A 172 -4.65 17.08 12.85
C GLN A 172 -5.12 18.56 12.83
N GLY A 173 -4.87 19.26 13.91
CA GLY A 173 -4.93 20.74 13.99
C GLY A 173 -6.31 21.40 13.89
N ALA A 174 -7.35 20.71 13.49
CA ALA A 174 -8.74 21.18 13.51
C ALA A 174 -9.58 20.22 14.35
N ALA A 175 -10.30 20.75 15.33
CA ALA A 175 -11.13 19.95 16.25
C ALA A 175 -12.20 19.10 15.55
N ASP A 176 -12.46 19.37 14.28
CA ASP A 176 -13.56 18.78 13.51
C ASP A 176 -13.09 17.76 12.45
N VAL A 177 -11.78 17.44 12.37
CA VAL A 177 -11.29 16.41 11.44
C VAL A 177 -11.37 15.06 12.14
N PRO A 178 -12.21 14.12 11.66
CA PRO A 178 -12.27 12.79 12.24
C PRO A 178 -10.93 12.09 12.08
N PRO A 179 -10.57 11.21 13.00
CA PRO A 179 -9.37 10.38 12.85
C PRO A 179 -9.38 9.62 11.53
N GLN A 180 -8.21 9.49 10.94
CA GLN A 180 -8.01 8.83 9.66
C GLN A 180 -7.27 7.52 9.84
N LEU A 181 -7.77 6.47 9.18
CA LEU A 181 -7.05 5.21 9.06
C LEU A 181 -6.05 5.34 7.90
N ILE A 182 -4.87 4.82 8.15
CA ILE A 182 -3.80 4.79 7.15
C ILE A 182 -3.27 3.36 7.05
N ASN A 183 -3.31 2.84 5.84
CA ASN A 183 -2.73 1.54 5.53
C ASN A 183 -1.32 1.74 4.96
N LEU A 184 -0.31 1.47 5.77
CA LEU A 184 1.10 1.48 5.38
C LEU A 184 1.63 0.04 5.25
N THR A 185 0.82 -0.86 4.71
CA THR A 185 1.26 -2.22 4.38
C THR A 185 1.49 -2.36 2.89
N GLU A 186 2.36 -3.27 2.52
CA GLU A 186 2.65 -3.59 1.13
C GLU A 186 2.51 -5.08 0.89
N LEU A 187 1.98 -5.44 -0.27
CA LEU A 187 1.92 -6.81 -0.74
C LEU A 187 2.80 -6.95 -1.98
N LEU A 188 3.76 -7.86 -1.90
CA LEU A 188 4.62 -8.20 -3.02
C LEU A 188 4.17 -9.52 -3.62
N LEU A 189 3.97 -9.55 -4.94
CA LEU A 189 3.86 -10.77 -5.71
C LEU A 189 5.20 -11.04 -6.39
N ILE A 190 5.80 -12.19 -6.11
CA ILE A 190 7.16 -12.53 -6.53
C ILE A 190 7.12 -13.84 -7.31
N GLY A 191 7.66 -13.83 -8.53
CA GLY A 191 7.83 -15.02 -9.34
C GLY A 191 8.97 -15.91 -8.83
N VAL A 192 9.03 -17.15 -9.29
CA VAL A 192 10.03 -18.14 -8.90
C VAL A 192 11.47 -17.73 -9.19
N ASN A 193 11.70 -16.81 -10.10
CA ASN A 193 13.02 -16.25 -10.41
C ASN A 193 13.46 -15.15 -9.42
N GLY A 194 12.65 -14.86 -8.40
CA GLY A 194 12.92 -13.82 -7.42
C GLY A 194 12.71 -12.39 -7.93
N SER A 195 12.11 -12.21 -9.11
CA SER A 195 11.70 -10.88 -9.58
C SER A 195 10.29 -10.54 -9.09
N ALA A 196 10.10 -9.33 -8.60
CA ALA A 196 8.75 -8.85 -8.27
C ALA A 196 7.92 -8.73 -9.55
N ALA A 197 6.75 -9.37 -9.55
CA ALA A 197 5.77 -9.25 -10.63
C ALA A 197 4.80 -8.08 -10.38
N ALA A 198 4.47 -7.83 -9.12
CA ALA A 198 3.66 -6.70 -8.69
C ALA A 198 3.99 -6.29 -7.27
N LEU A 199 3.82 -5.01 -7.01
CA LEU A 199 3.69 -4.44 -5.69
C LEU A 199 2.28 -3.88 -5.60
N SER A 200 1.57 -4.10 -4.49
CA SER A 200 0.29 -3.41 -4.28
C SER A 200 0.55 -1.91 -4.36
N ASP A 201 -0.04 -1.30 -5.36
CA ASP A 201 0.23 0.10 -5.63
C ASP A 201 -0.23 0.96 -4.46
N ARG A 202 0.56 1.96 -4.11
CA ARG A 202 0.29 2.88 -3.00
C ARG A 202 -0.96 3.73 -3.21
N GLU A 203 -1.47 3.79 -4.42
CA GLU A 203 -2.76 4.41 -4.71
C GLU A 203 -3.90 3.81 -3.88
N TRP A 204 -3.73 2.56 -3.41
CA TRP A 204 -4.68 1.85 -2.57
C TRP A 204 -4.36 1.92 -1.06
N GLY A 205 -3.14 2.31 -0.70
CA GLY A 205 -2.76 2.68 0.66
C GLY A 205 -3.22 4.09 1.05
N GLY A 206 -3.95 4.76 0.15
CA GLY A 206 -4.55 6.05 0.39
C GLY A 206 -5.52 6.02 1.57
N ASP A 207 -5.87 7.17 2.03
CA ASP A 207 -6.74 7.46 3.18
C ASP A 207 -7.76 6.37 3.47
N GLY A 208 -7.50 5.55 4.47
CA GLY A 208 -8.33 4.43 4.88
C GLY A 208 -9.73 4.79 5.33
N GLY A 209 -10.11 6.01 5.10
CA GLY A 209 -11.39 6.55 5.51
C GLY A 209 -11.35 7.17 6.90
N ASN A 210 -12.40 7.91 7.18
CA ASN A 210 -12.57 8.60 8.44
C ASN A 210 -13.18 7.67 9.49
N TRP A 211 -12.64 7.72 10.69
CA TRP A 211 -13.24 7.05 11.84
C TRP A 211 -14.28 7.97 12.50
N SER A 212 -15.49 8.01 11.93
CA SER A 212 -16.57 8.89 12.36
C SER A 212 -17.10 8.59 13.78
N GLY A 213 -16.91 7.36 14.26
CA GLY A 213 -17.32 6.96 15.61
C GLY A 213 -16.31 7.26 16.73
N TYR A 214 -15.18 7.88 16.39
CA TYR A 214 -14.17 8.21 17.40
C TYR A 214 -14.66 9.21 18.43
N GLN A 215 -14.43 8.87 19.69
CA GLN A 215 -14.63 9.78 20.82
C GLN A 215 -13.31 9.93 21.56
N ALA A 216 -12.78 11.14 21.58
CA ALA A 216 -11.51 11.40 22.24
C ALA A 216 -11.61 11.06 23.74
N PRO A 217 -10.83 10.10 24.25
CA PRO A 217 -10.80 9.80 25.67
C PRO A 217 -10.11 10.91 26.47
N ALA A 218 -10.35 10.97 27.77
CA ALA A 218 -9.71 11.95 28.65
C ALA A 218 -8.16 11.81 28.62
N ASP A 219 -7.65 10.59 28.57
CA ASP A 219 -6.27 10.29 28.25
C ASP A 219 -6.21 9.80 26.79
N LEU A 220 -5.69 10.63 25.89
CA LEU A 220 -5.56 10.31 24.47
C LEU A 220 -4.71 9.08 24.19
N LYS A 221 -3.88 8.64 25.14
CA LYS A 221 -3.09 7.41 25.08
C LYS A 221 -3.84 6.19 25.57
N ALA A 222 -5.07 6.33 26.09
CA ALA A 222 -5.85 5.24 26.68
C ALA A 222 -7.17 5.03 25.93
N ILE A 223 -7.09 4.70 24.64
CA ILE A 223 -8.28 4.40 23.84
C ILE A 223 -8.84 3.05 24.31
N PRO A 224 -10.14 2.98 24.70
CA PRO A 224 -10.76 1.74 25.14
C PRO A 224 -10.85 0.69 24.03
N ASP A 225 -10.71 -0.60 24.35
CA ASP A 225 -10.81 -1.72 23.41
C ASP A 225 -12.11 -1.68 22.60
N ALA A 226 -13.24 -1.42 23.24
CA ALA A 226 -14.54 -1.31 22.57
C ALA A 226 -14.56 -0.21 21.49
N GLN A 227 -13.73 0.82 21.62
CA GLN A 227 -13.58 1.85 20.62
C GLN A 227 -12.60 1.41 19.52
N LEU A 228 -11.51 0.73 19.88
CA LEU A 228 -10.59 0.13 18.90
C LEU A 228 -11.30 -0.92 18.03
N ASP A 229 -12.27 -1.66 18.57
CA ASP A 229 -13.06 -2.65 17.82
C ASP A 229 -13.86 -2.03 16.67
N GLN A 230 -14.18 -0.75 16.73
CA GLN A 230 -14.84 -0.04 15.63
C GLN A 230 -13.93 0.14 14.39
N LEU A 231 -12.62 0.02 14.56
CA LEU A 231 -11.65 0.08 13.45
C LEU A 231 -11.71 -1.18 12.59
N ARG A 232 -12.12 -2.31 13.15
CA ARG A 232 -12.12 -3.61 12.46
C ARG A 232 -12.83 -3.60 11.11
N PRO A 233 -14.11 -3.16 10.98
CA PRO A 233 -14.79 -3.13 9.69
C PRO A 233 -14.15 -2.15 8.70
N LEU A 234 -13.53 -1.08 9.19
CA LEU A 234 -12.84 -0.11 8.34
C LEU A 234 -11.57 -0.72 7.75
N PHE A 235 -10.76 -1.39 8.57
CA PHE A 235 -9.59 -2.12 8.07
C PHE A 235 -9.98 -3.28 7.14
N ASP A 236 -11.07 -4.00 7.42
CA ASP A 236 -11.56 -5.07 6.52
C ASP A 236 -11.88 -4.55 5.11
N ALA A 237 -12.48 -3.37 5.01
CA ALA A 237 -12.77 -2.74 3.73
C ALA A 237 -11.48 -2.39 2.96
N LEU A 238 -10.48 -1.81 3.65
CA LEU A 238 -9.17 -1.50 3.06
C LEU A 238 -8.45 -2.75 2.57
N LEU A 239 -8.44 -3.80 3.39
CA LEU A 239 -7.82 -5.08 3.06
C LEU A 239 -8.39 -5.70 1.79
N LYS A 240 -9.71 -5.68 1.64
CA LYS A 240 -10.39 -6.21 0.46
C LYS A 240 -9.93 -5.50 -0.81
N GLY A 241 -9.85 -4.18 -0.78
CA GLY A 241 -9.34 -3.38 -1.90
C GLY A 241 -7.90 -3.73 -2.25
N GLN A 242 -7.02 -3.80 -1.25
CA GLN A 242 -5.62 -4.12 -1.42
C GLN A 242 -5.39 -5.52 -2.00
N VAL A 243 -6.12 -6.52 -1.48
CA VAL A 243 -6.05 -7.90 -2.00
C VAL A 243 -6.55 -7.94 -3.44
N GLN A 244 -7.66 -7.28 -3.75
CA GLN A 244 -8.17 -7.21 -5.12
C GLN A 244 -7.15 -6.61 -6.09
N ALA A 245 -6.49 -5.53 -5.71
CA ALA A 245 -5.46 -4.90 -6.53
C ALA A 245 -4.28 -5.84 -6.80
N LEU A 246 -3.76 -6.52 -5.77
CA LEU A 246 -2.68 -7.49 -5.93
C LEU A 246 -3.05 -8.59 -6.93
N PHE A 247 -4.25 -9.15 -6.81
CA PHE A 247 -4.69 -10.27 -7.63
C PHE A 247 -5.01 -9.90 -9.09
N ALA A 248 -5.05 -8.61 -9.43
CA ALA A 248 -5.07 -8.18 -10.83
C ALA A 248 -3.78 -8.57 -11.58
N TYR A 249 -2.68 -8.76 -10.85
CA TYR A 249 -1.37 -9.14 -11.41
C TYR A 249 -1.08 -10.65 -11.33
N LEU A 250 -2.00 -11.47 -10.81
CA LEU A 250 -1.85 -12.92 -10.77
C LEU A 250 -2.93 -13.56 -11.63
N GLN A 251 -2.53 -14.24 -12.70
CA GLN A 251 -3.43 -14.90 -13.62
C GLN A 251 -3.19 -16.41 -13.63
N VAL A 252 -4.27 -17.18 -13.68
CA VAL A 252 -4.22 -18.63 -13.78
C VAL A 252 -4.29 -19.01 -15.26
N ALA A 253 -3.27 -19.69 -15.75
CA ALA A 253 -3.27 -20.27 -17.10
C ALA A 253 -4.16 -21.51 -17.10
N HIS A 254 -5.07 -21.57 -18.06
CA HIS A 254 -5.97 -22.69 -18.30
C HIS A 254 -5.45 -23.61 -19.41
#